data_dad91cba1f22075909cca69c8b6ecf78
#
_entry.id   dad91cba1f22075909cca69c8b6ecf78
#
_cell.length_a   1.000
_cell.length_b   1.000
_cell.length_c   1.000
_cell.angle_alpha   90.00
_cell.angle_beta   90.00
_cell.angle_gamma   90.00
#
_symmetry.space_group_name_H-M   'P 1'
#
loop_
_entity.id
_entity.type
_entity.pdbx_description
1 polymer ?
#
loop_
_entity_poly.entity_id
_entity_poly.type
_entity_poly.pdbx_seq_one_letter_code
_entity_poly.pdbx_strand_id
1 'polypeptide(L)'
;MTIRLAVTEDIPQIMQLVKKVVPLMRAAGNFQWGDDYPNPEVFTKDITIGQLWVAILENQLVGVSAITNDQDPEYADAGWDITEKAIVTHRLAVDPDCQGKGIAKALMQQAEVVAKKTGINILRVDTNSENKATQALFPKLGYTFSGEIGLAKRPGLRFFCYEKLL
;
A
#
# COMPACT_ATOMS: atom_id res chain seq x y z
N MET A 1 13.12 -4.62 13.83
CA MET A 1 12.00 -3.94 13.13
C MET A 1 10.68 -4.41 13.72
N THR A 2 9.78 -3.49 14.01
CA THR A 2 8.45 -3.78 14.55
C THR A 2 7.37 -3.30 13.58
N ILE A 3 6.39 -4.16 13.31
CA ILE A 3 5.18 -3.79 12.55
C ILE A 3 4.03 -3.74 13.56
N ARG A 4 3.35 -2.62 13.64
CA ARG A 4 2.21 -2.44 14.56
C ARG A 4 1.14 -1.55 13.95
N LEU A 5 -0.05 -1.58 14.53
CA LEU A 5 -1.09 -0.61 14.20
C LEU A 5 -0.60 0.81 14.53
N ALA A 6 -0.92 1.73 13.63
CA ALA A 6 -0.65 3.15 13.84
C ALA A 6 -1.59 3.73 14.89
N VAL A 7 -1.11 4.72 15.60
CA VAL A 7 -1.88 5.54 16.53
C VAL A 7 -1.87 7.00 16.05
N THR A 8 -2.77 7.82 16.58
CA THR A 8 -2.91 9.23 16.15
C THR A 8 -1.60 10.00 16.28
N GLU A 9 -0.81 9.70 17.29
CA GLU A 9 0.49 10.33 17.55
C GLU A 9 1.54 10.03 16.47
N ASP A 10 1.32 9.02 15.63
CA ASP A 10 2.21 8.70 14.52
C ASP A 10 2.03 9.63 13.31
N ILE A 11 0.91 10.34 13.22
CA ILE A 11 0.58 11.15 12.02
C ILE A 11 1.68 12.14 11.65
N PRO A 12 2.29 12.90 12.57
CA PRO A 12 3.39 13.80 12.18
C PRO A 12 4.54 13.10 11.50
N GLN A 13 4.96 11.93 11.99
CA GLN A 13 6.03 11.14 11.39
C GLN A 13 5.61 10.53 10.04
N ILE A 14 4.37 10.07 9.94
CA ILE A 14 3.81 9.58 8.67
C ILE A 14 3.84 10.69 7.61
N MET A 15 3.45 11.91 7.98
CA MET A 15 3.46 13.04 7.04
C MET A 15 4.88 13.47 6.67
N GLN A 16 5.85 13.34 7.57
CA GLN A 16 7.26 13.53 7.22
C GLN A 16 7.75 12.49 6.21
N LEU A 17 7.33 11.23 6.38
CA LEU A 17 7.62 10.17 5.42
C LEU A 17 7.01 10.48 4.04
N VAL A 18 5.76 10.90 3.99
CA VAL A 18 5.08 11.31 2.75
C VAL A 18 5.83 12.45 2.06
N LYS A 19 6.24 13.48 2.81
CA LYS A 19 7.02 14.60 2.30
C LYS A 19 8.34 14.18 1.65
N LYS A 20 8.94 13.12 2.15
CA LYS A 20 10.19 12.56 1.66
C LYS A 20 9.99 11.72 0.39
N VAL A 21 8.89 10.97 0.35
CA VAL A 21 8.58 10.00 -0.72
C VAL A 21 8.02 10.68 -1.96
N VAL A 22 7.11 11.64 -1.81
CA VAL A 22 6.36 12.23 -2.93
C VAL A 22 7.27 12.86 -3.99
N PRO A 23 8.27 13.69 -3.65
CA PRO A 23 9.15 14.26 -4.68
C PRO A 23 9.89 13.20 -5.49
N LEU A 24 10.33 12.11 -4.85
CA LEU A 24 11.03 11.01 -5.51
C LEU A 24 10.10 10.21 -6.42
N MET A 25 8.87 9.98 -5.99
CA MET A 25 7.85 9.34 -6.83
C MET A 25 7.62 10.17 -8.11
N ARG A 26 7.40 11.46 -7.96
CA ARG A 26 7.11 12.37 -9.08
C ARG A 26 8.32 12.51 -10.02
N ALA A 27 9.53 12.55 -9.48
CA ALA A 27 10.76 12.56 -10.29
C ALA A 27 10.93 11.29 -11.13
N ALA A 28 10.39 10.15 -10.65
CA ALA A 28 10.38 8.88 -11.38
C ALA A 28 9.18 8.73 -12.34
N GLY A 29 8.34 9.75 -12.50
CA GLY A 29 7.17 9.73 -13.38
C GLY A 29 5.91 9.17 -12.72
N ASN A 30 5.94 8.85 -11.43
CA ASN A 30 4.78 8.38 -10.68
C ASN A 30 4.06 9.57 -10.05
N PHE A 31 2.92 9.97 -10.62
CA PHE A 31 2.11 11.11 -10.18
C PHE A 31 0.89 10.70 -9.34
N GLN A 32 0.87 9.49 -8.82
CA GLN A 32 -0.24 8.99 -8.02
C GLN A 32 -0.45 9.81 -6.74
N TRP A 33 0.64 10.24 -6.10
CA TRP A 33 0.63 11.10 -4.92
C TRP A 33 1.13 12.50 -5.27
N GLY A 34 0.65 13.49 -4.53
CA GLY A 34 1.01 14.89 -4.71
C GLY A 34 0.87 15.67 -3.41
N ASP A 35 0.75 17.00 -3.55
CA ASP A 35 0.71 17.91 -2.39
C ASP A 35 -0.55 17.73 -1.53
N ASP A 36 -1.65 17.30 -2.12
CA ASP A 36 -2.95 17.18 -1.45
C ASP A 36 -3.29 15.76 -0.99
N TYR A 37 -2.56 14.76 -1.46
CA TYR A 37 -2.82 13.37 -1.16
C TYR A 37 -1.53 12.54 -1.15
N PRO A 38 -1.34 11.65 -0.17
CA PRO A 38 -2.17 11.46 1.02
C PRO A 38 -2.03 12.62 2.01
N ASN A 39 -3.03 12.79 2.87
CA ASN A 39 -3.11 13.87 3.83
C ASN A 39 -3.41 13.34 5.24
N PRO A 40 -3.31 14.17 6.30
CA PRO A 40 -3.57 13.72 7.67
C PRO A 40 -4.97 13.12 7.87
N GLU A 41 -5.98 13.63 7.18
CA GLU A 41 -7.36 13.16 7.29
C GLU A 41 -7.53 11.73 6.81
N VAL A 42 -6.88 11.36 5.70
CA VAL A 42 -6.88 10.00 5.16
C VAL A 42 -6.27 9.03 6.18
N PHE A 43 -5.12 9.39 6.75
CA PHE A 43 -4.46 8.55 7.75
C PHE A 43 -5.23 8.48 9.06
N THR A 44 -5.85 9.59 9.49
CA THR A 44 -6.72 9.60 10.68
C THR A 44 -7.88 8.63 10.52
N LYS A 45 -8.52 8.62 9.35
CA LYS A 45 -9.60 7.68 9.04
C LYS A 45 -9.09 6.24 9.09
N ASP A 46 -7.97 5.95 8.47
CA ASP A 46 -7.36 4.61 8.48
C ASP A 46 -7.03 4.14 9.91
N ILE A 47 -6.54 5.04 10.75
CA ILE A 47 -6.27 4.74 12.17
C ILE A 47 -7.57 4.45 12.92
N THR A 48 -8.59 5.30 12.75
CA THR A 48 -9.87 5.18 13.44
C THR A 48 -10.54 3.83 13.19
N ILE A 49 -10.45 3.31 11.97
CA ILE A 49 -11.03 2.01 11.60
C ILE A 49 -10.05 0.84 11.78
N GLY A 50 -8.87 1.07 12.34
CA GLY A 50 -7.93 0.02 12.72
C GLY A 50 -7.24 -0.69 11.55
N GLN A 51 -6.98 0.03 10.45
CA GLN A 51 -6.42 -0.57 9.24
C GLN A 51 -5.07 0.02 8.81
N LEU A 52 -4.51 0.98 9.55
CA LEU A 52 -3.21 1.57 9.23
C LEU A 52 -2.11 0.90 10.04
N TRP A 53 -1.08 0.44 9.35
CA TRP A 53 0.07 -0.23 9.94
C TRP A 53 1.34 0.58 9.66
N VAL A 54 2.24 0.60 10.64
CA VAL A 54 3.53 1.29 10.54
C VAL A 54 4.67 0.32 10.83
N ALA A 55 5.80 0.58 10.18
CA ALA A 55 7.06 -0.09 10.44
C ALA A 55 7.95 0.84 11.25
N ILE A 56 8.47 0.33 12.36
CA ILE A 56 9.38 1.04 13.26
C ILE A 56 10.73 0.34 13.22
N LEU A 57 11.77 1.10 12.95
CA LEU A 57 13.15 0.63 12.95
C LEU A 57 13.99 1.62 13.75
N GLU A 58 14.72 1.13 14.77
CA GLU A 58 15.56 1.97 15.64
C GLU A 58 14.79 3.18 16.19
N ASN A 59 13.57 2.96 16.67
CA ASN A 59 12.65 3.97 17.20
C ASN A 59 12.19 5.03 16.17
N GLN A 60 12.40 4.80 14.88
CA GLN A 60 11.96 5.68 13.81
C GLN A 60 10.86 5.03 12.98
N LEU A 61 9.85 5.81 12.60
CA LEU A 61 8.83 5.37 11.68
C LEU A 61 9.40 5.42 10.26
N VAL A 62 9.54 4.25 9.65
CA VAL A 62 10.22 4.08 8.34
C VAL A 62 9.32 3.52 7.25
N GLY A 63 8.08 3.19 7.56
CA GLY A 63 7.14 2.70 6.57
C GLY A 63 5.71 2.74 7.06
N VAL A 64 4.78 2.71 6.12
CA VAL A 64 3.33 2.74 6.37
C VAL A 64 2.60 1.96 5.29
N SER A 65 1.51 1.29 5.66
CA SER A 65 0.55 0.73 4.71
C SER A 65 -0.84 0.66 5.34
N ALA A 66 -1.87 0.87 4.54
CA ALA A 66 -3.25 0.58 4.93
C ALA A 66 -3.59 -0.83 4.44
N ILE A 67 -4.05 -1.67 5.35
CA ILE A 67 -4.46 -3.05 5.06
C ILE A 67 -5.96 -3.10 5.28
N THR A 68 -6.71 -3.18 4.19
CA THR A 68 -8.15 -2.96 4.17
C THR A 68 -8.86 -4.12 3.48
N ASN A 69 -10.19 -4.05 3.44
CA ASN A 69 -11.01 -4.90 2.57
C ASN A 69 -11.77 -4.07 1.52
N ASP A 70 -11.35 -2.81 1.32
CA ASP A 70 -11.94 -1.93 0.32
C ASP A 70 -11.37 -2.23 -1.07
N GLN A 71 -12.24 -2.59 -2.00
CA GLN A 71 -11.88 -2.83 -3.39
C GLN A 71 -12.39 -1.69 -4.26
N ASP A 72 -11.52 -1.14 -5.11
CA ASP A 72 -11.93 -0.16 -6.11
C ASP A 72 -12.84 -0.85 -7.15
N PRO A 73 -13.91 -0.18 -7.64
CA PRO A 73 -14.80 -0.78 -8.65
C PRO A 73 -14.06 -1.24 -9.90
N GLU A 74 -13.00 -0.52 -10.28
CA GLU A 74 -12.21 -0.82 -11.47
C GLU A 74 -11.36 -2.09 -11.33
N TYR A 75 -11.26 -2.67 -10.14
CA TYR A 75 -10.62 -3.98 -9.96
C TYR A 75 -11.32 -5.08 -10.77
N ALA A 76 -12.59 -4.90 -11.10
CA ALA A 76 -13.29 -5.78 -12.01
C ALA A 76 -12.64 -5.82 -13.41
N ASP A 77 -12.02 -4.71 -13.84
CA ASP A 77 -11.34 -4.62 -15.13
C ASP A 77 -10.03 -5.45 -15.17
N ALA A 78 -9.51 -5.82 -14.02
CA ALA A 78 -8.37 -6.75 -13.91
C ALA A 78 -8.82 -8.23 -14.02
N GLY A 79 -10.11 -8.48 -14.18
CA GLY A 79 -10.68 -9.83 -14.22
C GLY A 79 -11.02 -10.40 -12.83
N TRP A 80 -11.00 -9.59 -11.79
CA TRP A 80 -11.34 -10.05 -10.45
C TRP A 80 -12.83 -9.97 -10.17
N ASP A 81 -13.35 -10.94 -9.43
CA ASP A 81 -14.67 -10.86 -8.84
C ASP A 81 -14.60 -9.99 -7.57
N ILE A 82 -15.07 -8.75 -7.67
CA ILE A 82 -15.05 -7.80 -6.56
C ILE A 82 -16.14 -8.06 -5.51
N THR A 83 -17.01 -9.03 -5.72
CA THR A 83 -17.95 -9.50 -4.70
C THR A 83 -17.29 -10.46 -3.71
N GLU A 84 -16.16 -11.08 -4.08
CA GLU A 84 -15.35 -11.88 -3.18
C GLU A 84 -14.64 -10.99 -2.16
N LYS A 85 -14.58 -11.44 -0.90
CA LYS A 85 -13.82 -10.75 0.13
C LYS A 85 -12.33 -10.90 -0.13
N ALA A 86 -11.62 -9.78 -0.15
CA ALA A 86 -10.18 -9.75 -0.31
C ALA A 86 -9.56 -8.76 0.68
N ILE A 87 -8.35 -9.03 1.10
CA ILE A 87 -7.52 -8.04 1.79
C ILE A 87 -6.75 -7.27 0.73
N VAL A 88 -6.83 -5.95 0.81
CA VAL A 88 -6.21 -5.03 -0.14
C VAL A 88 -5.22 -4.13 0.57
N THR A 89 -3.99 -4.08 0.06
CA THR A 89 -2.97 -3.15 0.57
C THR A 89 -3.05 -1.84 -0.21
N HIS A 90 -3.22 -0.75 0.52
CA HIS A 90 -3.22 0.61 -0.01
C HIS A 90 -2.16 1.45 0.70
N ARG A 91 -1.78 2.57 0.09
CA ARG A 91 -0.91 3.60 0.69
C ARG A 91 0.39 3.03 1.26
N LEU A 92 1.02 2.10 0.54
CA LEU A 92 2.32 1.55 0.91
C LEU A 92 3.40 2.58 0.61
N ALA A 93 4.16 2.94 1.62
CA ALA A 93 5.33 3.81 1.47
C ALA A 93 6.44 3.40 2.44
N VAL A 94 7.68 3.54 1.99
CA VAL A 94 8.88 3.23 2.76
C VAL A 94 9.86 4.39 2.66
N ASP A 95 10.51 4.71 3.77
CA ASP A 95 11.55 5.74 3.81
C ASP A 95 12.65 5.39 2.80
N PRO A 96 12.92 6.29 1.83
CA PRO A 96 13.93 6.02 0.81
C PRO A 96 15.34 5.82 1.36
N ASP A 97 15.64 6.36 2.54
CA ASP A 97 16.93 6.14 3.21
C ASP A 97 17.05 4.75 3.84
N CYS A 98 15.94 4.02 3.91
CA CYS A 98 15.85 2.68 4.49
C CYS A 98 15.57 1.59 3.46
N GLN A 99 15.81 1.85 2.18
CA GLN A 99 15.65 0.86 1.13
C GLN A 99 16.58 -0.35 1.32
N GLY A 100 16.12 -1.52 0.86
CA GLY A 100 16.89 -2.76 0.96
C GLY A 100 16.85 -3.43 2.34
N LYS A 101 16.15 -2.86 3.31
CA LYS A 101 16.04 -3.40 4.68
C LYS A 101 14.81 -4.30 4.89
N GLY A 102 14.07 -4.62 3.83
CA GLY A 102 12.93 -5.53 3.90
C GLY A 102 11.65 -4.91 4.49
N ILE A 103 11.56 -3.58 4.57
CA ILE A 103 10.41 -2.89 5.20
C ILE A 103 9.13 -3.09 4.40
N ALA A 104 9.16 -2.87 3.08
CA ALA A 104 8.01 -3.10 2.22
C ALA A 104 7.55 -4.56 2.27
N LYS A 105 8.50 -5.51 2.26
CA LYS A 105 8.21 -6.94 2.42
C LYS A 105 7.47 -7.21 3.73
N ALA A 106 7.96 -6.66 4.84
CA ALA A 106 7.36 -6.87 6.16
C ALA A 106 5.92 -6.31 6.24
N LEU A 107 5.70 -5.12 5.66
CA LEU A 107 4.35 -4.53 5.58
C LEU A 107 3.41 -5.37 4.72
N MET A 108 3.88 -5.88 3.58
CA MET A 108 3.08 -6.77 2.73
C MET A 108 2.78 -8.11 3.42
N GLN A 109 3.73 -8.65 4.17
CA GLN A 109 3.51 -9.87 4.97
C GLN A 109 2.52 -9.65 6.12
N GLN A 110 2.42 -8.44 6.65
CA GLN A 110 1.39 -8.11 7.63
C GLN A 110 -0.03 -8.25 7.04
N ALA A 111 -0.21 -7.99 5.75
CA ALA A 111 -1.48 -8.23 5.08
C ALA A 111 -1.87 -9.73 5.12
N GLU A 112 -0.90 -10.63 4.99
CA GLU A 112 -1.15 -12.07 5.14
C GLU A 112 -1.58 -12.45 6.55
N VAL A 113 -0.98 -11.81 7.56
CA VAL A 113 -1.37 -12.02 8.97
C VAL A 113 -2.82 -11.58 9.18
N VAL A 114 -3.19 -10.40 8.66
CA VAL A 114 -4.57 -9.89 8.74
C VAL A 114 -5.53 -10.83 8.01
N ALA A 115 -5.19 -11.28 6.81
CA ALA A 115 -6.00 -12.19 6.02
C ALA A 115 -6.28 -13.49 6.78
N LYS A 116 -5.24 -14.11 7.35
CA LYS A 116 -5.36 -15.34 8.15
C LYS A 116 -6.25 -15.14 9.37
N LYS A 117 -6.12 -14.02 10.07
CA LYS A 117 -6.95 -13.69 11.25
C LYS A 117 -8.41 -13.49 10.90
N THR A 118 -8.71 -12.97 9.72
CA THR A 118 -10.07 -12.70 9.30
C THR A 118 -10.70 -13.81 8.46
N GLY A 119 -9.94 -14.88 8.17
CA GLY A 119 -10.40 -15.99 7.35
C GLY A 119 -10.56 -15.65 5.87
N ILE A 120 -9.89 -14.61 5.40
CA ILE A 120 -9.89 -14.18 4.00
C ILE A 120 -8.65 -14.76 3.31
N ASN A 121 -8.85 -15.41 2.16
CA ASN A 121 -7.77 -16.12 1.46
C ASN A 121 -7.26 -15.39 0.22
N ILE A 122 -7.81 -14.23 -0.10
CA ILE A 122 -7.45 -13.45 -1.29
C ILE A 122 -6.75 -12.17 -0.86
N LEU A 123 -5.54 -11.96 -1.38
CA LEU A 123 -4.78 -10.72 -1.22
C LEU A 123 -4.69 -10.01 -2.56
N ARG A 124 -5.00 -8.73 -2.60
CA ARG A 124 -4.96 -7.89 -3.81
C ARG A 124 -4.21 -6.61 -3.57
N VAL A 125 -3.55 -6.12 -4.59
CA VAL A 125 -2.83 -4.84 -4.57
C VAL A 125 -2.74 -4.28 -5.98
N ASP A 126 -2.81 -2.98 -6.11
CA ASP A 126 -2.45 -2.29 -7.33
C ASP A 126 -1.22 -1.40 -7.10
N THR A 127 -0.52 -1.09 -8.17
CA THR A 127 0.60 -0.17 -8.14
C THR A 127 0.65 0.63 -9.44
N ASN A 128 1.09 1.88 -9.35
CA ASN A 128 1.26 2.73 -10.52
C ASN A 128 2.21 2.08 -11.53
N SER A 129 1.91 2.19 -12.82
CA SER A 129 2.70 1.59 -13.90
C SER A 129 4.15 2.09 -13.94
N GLU A 130 4.45 3.22 -13.33
CA GLU A 130 5.81 3.77 -13.22
C GLU A 130 6.55 3.32 -11.96
N ASN A 131 5.89 2.60 -11.05
CA ASN A 131 6.53 2.10 -9.83
C ASN A 131 7.22 0.75 -10.09
N LYS A 132 8.47 0.82 -10.54
CA LYS A 132 9.24 -0.37 -10.89
C LYS A 132 9.64 -1.21 -9.67
N ALA A 133 9.82 -0.57 -8.52
CA ALA A 133 10.21 -1.26 -7.28
C ALA A 133 9.12 -2.23 -6.82
N THR A 134 7.86 -1.82 -6.78
CA THR A 134 6.74 -2.69 -6.39
C THR A 134 6.47 -3.76 -7.44
N GLN A 135 6.59 -3.44 -8.72
CA GLN A 135 6.48 -4.43 -9.80
C GLN A 135 7.51 -5.54 -9.69
N ALA A 136 8.71 -5.24 -9.18
CA ALA A 136 9.73 -6.23 -8.91
C ALA A 136 9.48 -6.99 -7.60
N LEU A 137 8.92 -6.33 -6.58
CA LEU A 137 8.71 -6.90 -5.26
C LEU A 137 7.54 -7.88 -5.21
N PHE A 138 6.38 -7.52 -5.77
CA PHE A 138 5.17 -8.30 -5.61
C PHE A 138 5.29 -9.74 -6.12
N PRO A 139 5.86 -10.02 -7.30
CA PRO A 139 6.09 -11.39 -7.73
C PRO A 139 6.99 -12.20 -6.78
N LYS A 140 8.00 -11.56 -6.19
CA LYS A 140 8.89 -12.22 -5.20
C LYS A 140 8.15 -12.60 -3.91
N LEU A 141 7.03 -11.95 -3.62
CA LEU A 141 6.18 -12.25 -2.47
C LEU A 141 5.05 -13.23 -2.80
N GLY A 142 5.03 -13.77 -4.02
CA GLY A 142 4.04 -14.74 -4.46
C GLY A 142 2.78 -14.15 -5.09
N TYR A 143 2.78 -12.84 -5.37
CA TYR A 143 1.69 -12.22 -6.12
C TYR A 143 1.85 -12.45 -7.62
N THR A 144 0.74 -12.64 -8.30
CA THR A 144 0.68 -12.82 -9.76
C THR A 144 0.04 -11.60 -10.40
N PHE A 145 0.63 -11.11 -11.48
CA PHE A 145 0.05 -10.04 -12.27
C PHE A 145 -1.27 -10.49 -12.88
N SER A 146 -2.31 -9.67 -12.71
CA SER A 146 -3.67 -9.97 -13.19
C SER A 146 -4.09 -9.10 -14.36
N GLY A 147 -3.71 -7.84 -14.40
CA GLY A 147 -4.09 -6.92 -15.46
C GLY A 147 -3.72 -5.47 -15.19
N GLU A 148 -3.91 -4.62 -16.19
CA GLU A 148 -3.70 -3.19 -16.13
C GLU A 148 -5.05 -2.47 -16.13
N ILE A 149 -5.22 -1.50 -15.24
CA ILE A 149 -6.47 -0.76 -15.09
C ILE A 149 -6.21 0.75 -15.03
N GLY A 150 -7.28 1.54 -15.26
CA GLY A 150 -7.37 2.93 -14.82
C GLY A 150 -8.15 3.02 -13.52
N LEU A 151 -7.99 4.12 -12.80
CA LEU A 151 -8.80 4.46 -11.63
C LEU A 151 -9.45 5.82 -11.86
N ALA A 152 -10.78 5.91 -11.69
CA ALA A 152 -11.51 7.16 -11.89
C ALA A 152 -11.00 8.27 -10.96
N LYS A 153 -10.57 7.94 -9.77
CA LYS A 153 -9.98 8.86 -8.78
C LYS A 153 -8.59 9.37 -9.19
N ARG A 154 -7.96 8.77 -10.19
CA ARG A 154 -6.64 9.16 -10.73
C ARG A 154 -6.68 9.15 -12.26
N PRO A 155 -7.41 10.10 -12.89
CA PRO A 155 -7.57 10.14 -14.34
C PRO A 155 -6.21 10.21 -15.07
N GLY A 156 -6.08 9.45 -16.15
CA GLY A 156 -4.88 9.46 -16.99
C GLY A 156 -3.72 8.61 -16.47
N LEU A 157 -3.81 8.07 -15.26
CA LEU A 157 -2.79 7.16 -14.71
C LEU A 157 -3.20 5.71 -14.96
N ARG A 158 -2.19 4.85 -15.08
CA ARG A 158 -2.37 3.40 -15.25
C ARG A 158 -1.82 2.66 -14.02
N PHE A 159 -2.46 1.55 -13.70
CA PHE A 159 -2.13 0.74 -12.52
C PHE A 159 -2.05 -0.73 -12.89
N PHE A 160 -1.06 -1.41 -12.36
CA PHE A 160 -0.89 -2.85 -12.49
C PHE A 160 -1.43 -3.55 -11.25
N CYS A 161 -2.30 -4.54 -11.49
CA CYS A 161 -2.98 -5.28 -10.45
C CYS A 161 -2.34 -6.65 -10.23
N TYR A 162 -2.16 -7.01 -8.96
CA TYR A 162 -1.54 -8.26 -8.54
C TYR A 162 -2.41 -8.96 -7.49
N GLU A 163 -2.48 -10.27 -7.57
CA GLU A 163 -3.27 -11.08 -6.65
C GLU A 163 -2.43 -12.23 -6.08
N LYS A 164 -2.66 -12.55 -4.81
CA LYS A 164 -2.09 -13.73 -4.16
C LYS A 164 -3.20 -14.50 -3.46
N LEU A 165 -3.26 -15.80 -3.71
CA LEU A 165 -4.16 -16.72 -3.01
C LEU A 165 -3.39 -17.43 -1.89
N LEU A 166 -3.96 -17.43 -0.71
CA LEU A 166 -3.37 -18.12 0.46
C LEU A 166 -3.83 -19.57 0.56
#